data_609b61fefcc8f757c50c8c1abe4f5c55
#
_entry.id   609b61fefcc8f757c50c8c1abe4f5c55
#
_cell.length_a   1.000
_cell.length_b   1.000
_cell.length_c   1.000
_cell.angle_alpha   90.00
_cell.angle_beta   90.00
_cell.angle_gamma   90.00
#
_symmetry.space_group_name_H-M   'P 1'
#
loop_
_entity.id
_entity.type
_entity.pdbx_description
1 polymer ?
#
loop_
_entity_poly.entity_id
_entity_poly.type
_entity_poly.pdbx_seq_one_letter_code
_entity_poly.pdbx_strand_id
1 'polypeptide(L)'
;MNAVQWVLIDNTEGATTTDGSKLSVVVLSRIAEAVNSQVNKEFAAEWGTKAKLRVGANVKDIKPGEWAYVFLPSLPDAPGASAYHDVNNKGVPFALCAVKTCQSLYGPNGLSVDASHEILETAGDEGANLFANDNKGVLHALEMCDAVEVQTYGKTCKDGTVVQVSNWLLRSWFVPGAAGPYDYMTMAKLPGAVAPTGPFKTARGHGGNYQIISKAAGSKQVSASGQPHQIEGTRRKGSVPHWNSRAGRRISSLATLD
;
A
#
# COMPACT_ATOMS: atom_id res chain seq x y z
N MET A 1 15.97 12.42 10.46
CA MET A 1 15.94 11.23 9.60
C MET A 1 16.01 11.68 8.14
N ASN A 2 16.82 11.01 7.33
CA ASN A 2 16.85 11.29 5.90
C ASN A 2 15.55 10.80 5.25
N ALA A 3 15.02 11.56 4.29
CA ALA A 3 13.84 11.15 3.55
C ALA A 3 14.17 9.98 2.61
N VAL A 4 13.31 8.96 2.58
CA VAL A 4 13.40 7.88 1.59
C VAL A 4 13.19 8.45 0.19
N GLN A 5 14.00 8.01 -0.76
CA GLN A 5 13.95 8.51 -2.13
C GLN A 5 13.20 7.51 -3.01
N TRP A 6 12.10 7.94 -3.63
CA TRP A 6 11.33 7.13 -4.58
C TRP A 6 11.46 7.64 -6.00
N VAL A 7 11.51 6.73 -6.96
CA VAL A 7 11.48 7.04 -8.39
C VAL A 7 10.23 6.40 -9.00
N LEU A 8 9.33 7.23 -9.52
CA LEU A 8 8.14 6.80 -10.25
C LEU A 8 8.51 6.62 -11.73
N ILE A 9 8.25 5.44 -12.28
CA ILE A 9 8.66 5.05 -13.62
C ILE A 9 7.47 4.56 -14.41
N ASP A 10 7.23 5.17 -15.57
CA ASP A 10 6.29 4.66 -16.57
C ASP A 10 6.98 3.57 -17.41
N ASN A 11 6.54 2.33 -17.23
CA ASN A 11 6.90 1.18 -18.05
C ASN A 11 5.65 0.47 -18.57
N THR A 12 4.59 1.26 -18.83
CA THR A 12 3.26 0.76 -19.25
C THR A 12 3.20 0.35 -20.71
N GLU A 13 4.24 0.65 -21.49
CA GLU A 13 4.27 0.38 -22.95
C GLU A 13 3.06 0.99 -23.69
N GLY A 14 2.55 2.11 -23.17
CA GLY A 14 1.37 2.79 -23.72
C GLY A 14 0.02 2.19 -23.32
N ALA A 15 -0.01 1.24 -22.39
CA ALA A 15 -1.24 0.74 -21.80
C ALA A 15 -2.04 1.86 -21.11
N THR A 16 -3.36 1.69 -21.07
CA THR A 16 -4.30 2.65 -20.50
C THR A 16 -5.00 2.06 -19.28
N THR A 17 -5.48 2.93 -18.40
CA THR A 17 -6.51 2.62 -17.41
C THR A 17 -7.81 2.18 -18.06
N THR A 18 -8.77 1.67 -17.29
CA THR A 18 -10.05 1.18 -17.86
C THR A 18 -10.91 2.31 -18.43
N ASP A 19 -10.74 3.57 -17.99
CA ASP A 19 -11.37 4.75 -18.60
C ASP A 19 -10.65 5.25 -19.86
N GLY A 20 -9.59 4.56 -20.30
CA GLY A 20 -8.81 4.91 -21.48
C GLY A 20 -7.72 5.97 -21.27
N SER A 21 -7.51 6.42 -20.04
CA SER A 21 -6.47 7.41 -19.73
C SER A 21 -5.06 6.83 -19.79
N LYS A 22 -4.08 7.65 -20.20
CA LYS A 22 -2.67 7.25 -20.34
C LYS A 22 -1.79 7.93 -19.29
N LEU A 23 -0.77 7.21 -18.81
CA LEU A 23 0.32 7.80 -18.07
C LEU A 23 1.08 8.81 -18.95
N SER A 24 1.65 9.80 -18.26
CA SER A 24 2.59 10.76 -18.84
C SER A 24 3.47 11.32 -17.71
N VAL A 25 4.55 11.98 -18.06
CA VAL A 25 5.42 12.67 -17.08
C VAL A 25 4.62 13.69 -16.25
N VAL A 26 3.65 14.38 -16.84
CA VAL A 26 2.77 15.33 -16.14
C VAL A 26 1.90 14.60 -15.11
N VAL A 27 1.31 13.46 -15.48
CA VAL A 27 0.51 12.63 -14.58
C VAL A 27 1.36 12.14 -13.40
N LEU A 28 2.53 11.58 -13.68
CA LEU A 28 3.44 11.10 -12.63
C LEU A 28 3.92 12.23 -11.72
N SER A 29 4.15 13.43 -12.27
CA SER A 29 4.56 14.59 -11.47
C SER A 29 3.47 15.02 -10.49
N ARG A 30 2.18 14.97 -10.89
CA ARG A 30 1.05 15.25 -10.01
C ARG A 30 0.89 14.19 -8.92
N ILE A 31 1.02 12.90 -9.28
CA ILE A 31 1.01 11.81 -8.28
C ILE A 31 2.15 12.02 -7.30
N ALA A 32 3.37 12.28 -7.77
CA ALA A 32 4.53 12.55 -6.92
C ALA A 32 4.29 13.75 -5.99
N GLU A 33 3.70 14.84 -6.48
CA GLU A 33 3.38 16.02 -5.67
C GLU A 33 2.37 15.71 -4.57
N ALA A 34 1.28 15.02 -4.91
CA ALA A 34 0.22 14.64 -3.97
C ALA A 34 0.74 13.71 -2.88
N VAL A 35 1.46 12.64 -3.26
CA VAL A 35 2.01 11.67 -2.31
C VAL A 35 3.14 12.27 -1.47
N ASN A 36 4.02 13.11 -2.04
CA ASN A 36 4.99 13.89 -1.25
C ASN A 36 4.31 14.74 -0.19
N SER A 37 3.20 15.40 -0.54
CA SER A 37 2.43 16.20 0.43
C SER A 37 1.84 15.31 1.52
N GLN A 38 1.24 14.18 1.16
CA GLN A 38 0.64 13.23 2.09
C GLN A 38 1.68 12.66 3.06
N VAL A 39 2.78 12.09 2.53
CA VAL A 39 3.81 11.46 3.39
C VAL A 39 4.42 12.48 4.34
N ASN A 40 4.85 13.63 3.84
CA ASN A 40 5.66 14.56 4.65
C ASN A 40 4.86 15.44 5.60
N LYS A 41 3.58 15.75 5.29
CA LYS A 41 2.76 16.65 6.11
C LYS A 41 1.80 15.92 7.05
N GLU A 42 1.48 14.65 6.74
CA GLU A 42 0.45 13.87 7.41
C GLU A 42 1.03 12.58 8.02
N PHE A 43 1.47 11.65 7.17
CA PHE A 43 1.96 10.34 7.59
C PHE A 43 3.21 10.40 8.47
N ALA A 44 4.17 11.27 8.13
CA ALA A 44 5.43 11.38 8.88
C ALA A 44 5.26 11.83 10.33
N ALA A 45 4.19 12.57 10.65
CA ALA A 45 3.90 12.98 12.03
C ALA A 45 3.56 11.76 12.91
N GLU A 46 2.91 10.76 12.34
CA GLU A 46 2.51 9.53 13.04
C GLU A 46 3.58 8.44 12.93
N TRP A 47 4.07 8.16 11.72
CA TRP A 47 4.94 7.02 11.44
C TRP A 47 6.44 7.35 11.43
N GLY A 48 6.80 8.64 11.43
CA GLY A 48 8.19 9.09 11.54
C GLY A 48 8.99 9.07 10.23
N THR A 49 8.48 8.45 9.18
CA THR A 49 9.18 8.30 7.90
C THR A 49 8.80 9.41 6.95
N LYS A 50 9.80 10.06 6.34
CA LYS A 50 9.64 11.06 5.27
C LYS A 50 10.00 10.44 3.93
N ALA A 51 9.39 10.93 2.86
CA ALA A 51 9.70 10.51 1.51
C ALA A 51 9.95 11.70 0.57
N LYS A 52 10.73 11.45 -0.48
CA LYS A 52 10.91 12.36 -1.60
C LYS A 52 10.71 11.59 -2.90
N LEU A 53 9.64 11.91 -3.60
CA LEU A 53 9.30 11.28 -4.87
C LEU A 53 9.78 12.16 -6.03
N ARG A 54 10.32 11.53 -7.05
CA ARG A 54 10.65 12.13 -8.35
C ARG A 54 10.17 11.23 -9.49
N VAL A 55 10.05 11.78 -10.68
CA VAL A 55 9.80 11.01 -11.90
C VAL A 55 11.14 10.62 -12.53
N GLY A 56 11.27 9.37 -12.94
CA GLY A 56 12.36 8.84 -13.74
C GLY A 56 11.91 8.57 -15.18
N ALA A 57 12.82 8.68 -16.14
CA ALA A 57 12.51 8.38 -17.54
C ALA A 57 12.38 6.86 -17.78
N ASN A 58 13.12 6.05 -17.05
CA ASN A 58 13.11 4.59 -17.12
C ASN A 58 13.86 3.97 -15.92
N VAL A 59 13.88 2.64 -15.83
CA VAL A 59 14.54 1.91 -14.73
C VAL A 59 16.05 2.16 -14.58
N LYS A 60 16.73 2.63 -15.63
CA LYS A 60 18.17 2.98 -15.56
C LYS A 60 18.41 4.30 -14.84
N ASP A 61 17.39 5.10 -14.63
CA ASP A 61 17.47 6.35 -13.87
C ASP A 61 17.49 6.15 -12.35
N ILE A 62 17.24 4.91 -11.88
CA ILE A 62 17.26 4.60 -10.44
C ILE A 62 18.72 4.68 -9.95
N LYS A 63 18.94 5.53 -8.96
CA LYS A 63 20.24 5.72 -8.33
C LYS A 63 20.41 4.82 -7.11
N PRO A 64 21.64 4.52 -6.69
CA PRO A 64 21.87 3.80 -5.43
C PRO A 64 21.17 4.49 -4.25
N GLY A 65 20.42 3.72 -3.46
CA GLY A 65 19.66 4.21 -2.33
C GLY A 65 18.25 4.76 -2.67
N GLU A 66 17.86 4.74 -3.93
CA GLU A 66 16.49 5.04 -4.34
C GLU A 66 15.66 3.76 -4.46
N TRP A 67 14.38 3.87 -4.16
CA TRP A 67 13.37 2.81 -4.31
C TRP A 67 12.53 3.05 -5.56
N ALA A 68 12.16 1.99 -6.23
CA ALA A 68 11.41 2.08 -7.47
C ALA A 68 9.91 1.87 -7.24
N TYR A 69 9.09 2.75 -7.81
CA TYR A 69 7.67 2.52 -8.06
C TYR A 69 7.46 2.44 -9.58
N VAL A 70 7.13 1.25 -10.09
CA VAL A 70 7.05 1.01 -11.52
C VAL A 70 5.61 0.72 -11.94
N PHE A 71 5.09 1.51 -12.86
CA PHE A 71 3.81 1.27 -13.50
C PHE A 71 4.02 0.34 -14.69
N LEU A 72 3.28 -0.77 -14.71
CA LEU A 72 3.33 -1.82 -15.73
C LEU A 72 1.97 -1.98 -16.42
N PRO A 73 1.91 -2.61 -17.59
CA PRO A 73 0.60 -2.94 -18.21
C PRO A 73 -0.24 -3.85 -17.32
N SER A 74 0.39 -4.84 -16.68
CA SER A 74 -0.23 -5.84 -15.79
C SER A 74 0.82 -6.40 -14.84
N LEU A 75 0.40 -7.14 -13.82
CA LEU A 75 1.26 -7.83 -12.85
C LEU A 75 1.19 -9.34 -13.07
N PRO A 76 2.07 -9.93 -13.90
CA PRO A 76 2.02 -11.37 -14.21
C PRO A 76 2.18 -12.26 -12.96
N ASP A 77 2.98 -11.81 -11.99
CA ASP A 77 3.29 -12.55 -10.76
C ASP A 77 2.21 -12.39 -9.67
N ALA A 78 1.29 -11.41 -9.85
CA ALA A 78 0.18 -11.14 -8.96
C ALA A 78 -1.09 -10.84 -9.76
N PRO A 79 -1.61 -11.80 -10.55
CA PRO A 79 -2.80 -11.59 -11.35
C PRO A 79 -4.00 -11.27 -10.45
N GLY A 80 -4.71 -10.19 -10.76
CA GLY A 80 -5.83 -9.67 -9.97
C GLY A 80 -5.47 -8.60 -8.93
N ALA A 81 -4.21 -8.42 -8.57
CA ALA A 81 -3.78 -7.26 -7.79
C ALA A 81 -3.67 -6.00 -8.67
N SER A 82 -4.05 -4.85 -8.14
CA SER A 82 -3.82 -3.55 -8.78
C SER A 82 -2.39 -3.06 -8.54
N ALA A 83 -1.88 -3.26 -7.34
CA ALA A 83 -0.51 -2.94 -6.96
C ALA A 83 0.00 -3.89 -5.88
N TYR A 84 1.30 -3.86 -5.63
CA TYR A 84 1.92 -4.42 -4.45
C TYR A 84 3.32 -3.83 -4.22
N HIS A 85 3.77 -3.83 -2.97
CA HIS A 85 5.17 -3.56 -2.62
C HIS A 85 5.86 -4.82 -2.12
N ASP A 86 7.17 -4.85 -2.25
CA ASP A 86 8.02 -5.94 -1.78
C ASP A 86 9.47 -5.47 -1.62
N VAL A 87 10.36 -6.35 -1.18
CA VAL A 87 11.80 -6.15 -1.27
C VAL A 87 12.40 -7.13 -2.28
N ASN A 88 13.38 -6.67 -3.04
CA ASN A 88 14.11 -7.55 -3.94
C ASN A 88 15.07 -8.49 -3.18
N ASN A 89 15.80 -9.36 -3.88
CA ASN A 89 16.74 -10.31 -3.29
C ASN A 89 17.95 -9.67 -2.59
N LYS A 90 18.10 -8.33 -2.68
CA LYS A 90 19.12 -7.54 -1.95
C LYS A 90 18.51 -6.76 -0.78
N GLY A 91 17.23 -6.95 -0.47
CA GLY A 91 16.53 -6.24 0.58
C GLY A 91 16.17 -4.80 0.21
N VAL A 92 16.23 -4.41 -1.06
CA VAL A 92 15.84 -3.06 -1.51
C VAL A 92 14.34 -3.04 -1.79
N PRO A 93 13.57 -2.14 -1.13
CA PRO A 93 12.15 -1.99 -1.37
C PRO A 93 11.82 -1.54 -2.80
N PHE A 94 10.69 -2.02 -3.30
CA PHE A 94 10.11 -1.58 -4.56
C PHE A 94 8.59 -1.76 -4.53
N ALA A 95 7.89 -1.10 -5.44
CA ALA A 95 6.46 -1.32 -5.65
C ALA A 95 6.13 -1.38 -7.15
N LEU A 96 5.11 -2.15 -7.49
CA LEU A 96 4.62 -2.33 -8.86
C LEU A 96 3.12 -2.05 -8.90
N CYS A 97 2.64 -1.46 -10.00
CA CYS A 97 1.23 -1.18 -10.23
C CYS A 97 0.81 -1.59 -11.65
N ALA A 98 -0.35 -2.26 -11.75
CA ALA A 98 -0.96 -2.69 -13.02
C ALA A 98 -1.90 -1.61 -13.55
N VAL A 99 -1.50 -0.88 -14.59
CA VAL A 99 -2.32 0.21 -15.13
C VAL A 99 -3.69 -0.27 -15.65
N LYS A 100 -3.75 -1.45 -16.24
CA LYS A 100 -5.01 -1.99 -16.82
C LYS A 100 -6.07 -2.38 -15.80
N THR A 101 -5.71 -2.52 -14.51
CA THR A 101 -6.66 -2.82 -13.44
C THR A 101 -7.24 -1.56 -12.80
N CYS A 102 -6.56 -0.43 -12.91
CA CYS A 102 -6.98 0.85 -12.35
C CYS A 102 -8.08 1.49 -13.18
N GLN A 103 -9.07 2.10 -12.53
CA GLN A 103 -10.19 2.73 -13.22
C GLN A 103 -9.81 4.05 -13.90
N SER A 104 -8.92 4.83 -13.27
CA SER A 104 -8.54 6.17 -13.70
C SER A 104 -7.13 6.54 -13.24
N LEU A 105 -6.67 7.75 -13.58
CA LEU A 105 -5.38 8.26 -13.12
C LEU A 105 -5.43 8.77 -11.66
N TYR A 106 -6.51 9.48 -11.28
CA TYR A 106 -6.59 10.25 -10.03
C TYR A 106 -7.84 10.00 -9.21
N GLY A 107 -8.76 9.16 -9.67
CA GLY A 107 -10.01 8.84 -8.97
C GLY A 107 -9.83 7.87 -7.79
N PRO A 108 -10.92 7.56 -7.07
CA PRO A 108 -10.87 6.68 -5.88
C PRO A 108 -10.29 5.27 -6.12
N ASN A 109 -10.45 4.72 -7.33
CA ASN A 109 -9.85 3.44 -7.73
C ASN A 109 -8.80 3.68 -8.83
N GLY A 110 -7.99 4.70 -8.64
CA GLY A 110 -7.04 5.17 -9.63
C GLY A 110 -5.59 4.89 -9.26
N LEU A 111 -4.72 5.04 -10.26
CA LEU A 111 -3.27 4.85 -10.13
C LEU A 111 -2.65 5.65 -8.97
N SER A 112 -3.19 6.85 -8.68
CA SER A 112 -2.68 7.69 -7.60
C SER A 112 -2.98 7.11 -6.21
N VAL A 113 -4.11 6.42 -6.07
CA VAL A 113 -4.48 5.73 -4.83
C VAL A 113 -3.56 4.55 -4.60
N ASP A 114 -3.37 3.69 -5.61
CA ASP A 114 -2.46 2.55 -5.53
C ASP A 114 -1.02 3.03 -5.25
N ALA A 115 -0.58 4.13 -5.90
CA ALA A 115 0.75 4.67 -5.64
C ALA A 115 0.91 5.18 -4.21
N SER A 116 -0.09 5.88 -3.66
CA SER A 116 -0.03 6.35 -2.28
C SER A 116 -0.10 5.19 -1.28
N HIS A 117 -0.95 4.19 -1.53
CA HIS A 117 -1.12 2.98 -0.72
C HIS A 117 0.23 2.27 -0.51
N GLU A 118 0.85 1.81 -1.58
CA GLU A 118 2.09 1.03 -1.51
C GLU A 118 3.29 1.85 -0.98
N ILE A 119 3.33 3.15 -1.27
CA ILE A 119 4.38 4.03 -0.75
C ILE A 119 4.24 4.23 0.76
N LEU A 120 3.02 4.40 1.29
CA LEU A 120 2.79 4.53 2.72
C LEU A 120 3.12 3.25 3.47
N GLU A 121 2.70 2.09 2.94
CA GLU A 121 2.97 0.79 3.55
C GLU A 121 4.46 0.49 3.56
N THR A 122 5.15 0.68 2.44
CA THR A 122 6.61 0.54 2.40
C THR A 122 7.31 1.53 3.33
N ALA A 123 6.81 2.76 3.47
CA ALA A 123 7.39 3.74 4.39
C ALA A 123 7.22 3.35 5.87
N GLY A 124 6.18 2.60 6.20
CA GLY A 124 5.93 2.10 7.55
C GLY A 124 6.57 0.73 7.83
N ASP A 125 6.75 -0.10 6.81
CA ASP A 125 7.37 -1.42 6.88
C ASP A 125 8.28 -1.66 5.66
N GLU A 126 9.48 -1.09 5.69
CA GLU A 126 10.46 -1.16 4.59
C GLU A 126 10.82 -2.60 4.20
N GLY A 127 10.79 -3.51 5.15
CA GLY A 127 11.11 -4.93 4.94
C GLY A 127 9.94 -5.77 4.47
N ALA A 128 8.72 -5.22 4.46
CA ALA A 128 7.47 -5.94 4.23
C ALA A 128 7.36 -7.20 5.11
N ASN A 129 7.75 -7.12 6.38
CA ASN A 129 7.89 -8.27 7.28
C ASN A 129 7.50 -8.01 8.74
N LEU A 130 7.04 -6.82 9.09
CA LEU A 130 6.63 -6.50 10.45
C LEU A 130 5.19 -6.96 10.75
N PHE A 131 4.97 -7.32 12.02
CA PHE A 131 3.67 -7.69 12.53
C PHE A 131 3.41 -7.03 13.88
N ALA A 132 2.14 -6.71 14.13
CA ALA A 132 1.62 -6.36 15.44
C ALA A 132 0.88 -7.56 16.04
N ASN A 133 1.07 -7.83 17.34
CA ASN A 133 0.40 -8.90 18.06
C ASN A 133 -0.86 -8.36 18.75
N ASP A 134 -2.02 -9.02 18.53
CA ASP A 134 -3.30 -8.66 19.16
C ASP A 134 -3.44 -9.16 20.61
N ASN A 135 -2.41 -9.80 21.17
CA ASN A 135 -2.42 -10.49 22.47
C ASN A 135 -3.43 -11.65 22.59
N LYS A 136 -3.96 -12.14 21.46
CA LYS A 136 -4.87 -13.29 21.37
C LYS A 136 -4.33 -14.38 20.44
N GLY A 137 -3.03 -14.32 20.13
CA GLY A 137 -2.35 -15.27 19.27
C GLY A 137 -2.54 -15.03 17.78
N VAL A 138 -2.92 -13.81 17.39
CA VAL A 138 -2.98 -13.41 15.99
C VAL A 138 -1.97 -12.28 15.74
N LEU A 139 -1.15 -12.48 14.73
CA LEU A 139 -0.22 -11.49 14.22
C LEU A 139 -0.84 -10.78 13.02
N HIS A 140 -0.90 -9.47 13.05
CA HIS A 140 -1.41 -8.61 11.98
C HIS A 140 -0.25 -7.94 11.28
N ALA A 141 -0.14 -8.11 9.97
CA ALA A 141 0.89 -7.44 9.19
C ALA A 141 0.76 -5.91 9.29
N LEU A 142 1.89 -5.21 9.32
CA LEU A 142 1.92 -3.75 9.31
C LEU A 142 1.61 -3.22 7.90
N GLU A 143 0.37 -3.44 7.44
CA GLU A 143 -0.17 -2.86 6.22
C GLU A 143 -1.07 -1.70 6.60
N MET A 144 -0.55 -0.48 6.42
CA MET A 144 -1.19 0.72 6.95
C MET A 144 -2.43 1.13 6.19
N CYS A 145 -2.64 0.65 4.97
CA CYS A 145 -3.75 1.08 4.13
C CYS A 145 -4.83 0.01 3.97
N ASP A 146 -4.50 -1.27 4.09
CA ASP A 146 -5.37 -2.42 3.79
C ASP A 146 -6.72 -2.39 4.53
N ALA A 147 -6.71 -2.12 5.84
CA ALA A 147 -7.94 -2.15 6.64
C ALA A 147 -8.88 -0.96 6.38
N VAL A 148 -8.44 0.01 5.58
CA VAL A 148 -9.18 1.21 5.15
C VAL A 148 -9.02 1.46 3.64
N GLU A 149 -8.65 0.47 2.87
CA GLU A 149 -8.23 0.52 1.45
C GLU A 149 -9.19 1.29 0.55
N VAL A 150 -10.51 1.07 0.71
CA VAL A 150 -11.52 1.71 -0.14
C VAL A 150 -11.79 3.18 0.20
N GLN A 151 -11.13 3.71 1.22
CA GLN A 151 -11.29 5.09 1.65
C GLN A 151 -10.19 5.96 1.08
N THR A 152 -10.56 7.02 0.40
CA THR A 152 -9.63 7.94 -0.26
C THR A 152 -10.00 9.38 0.03
N TYR A 153 -9.03 10.28 -0.11
CA TYR A 153 -9.25 11.72 0.01
C TYR A 153 -8.39 12.52 -0.97
N GLY A 154 -8.86 13.72 -1.30
CA GLY A 154 -8.23 14.55 -2.32
C GLY A 154 -7.04 15.35 -1.80
N LYS A 155 -5.97 15.40 -2.59
CA LYS A 155 -4.85 16.32 -2.44
C LYS A 155 -4.85 17.27 -3.62
N THR A 156 -4.88 18.57 -3.37
CA THR A 156 -4.82 19.58 -4.44
C THR A 156 -3.36 19.89 -4.78
N CYS A 157 -2.99 19.63 -6.01
CA CYS A 157 -1.69 20.00 -6.58
C CYS A 157 -1.59 21.51 -6.85
N LYS A 158 -0.38 21.99 -7.11
CA LYS A 158 -0.12 23.42 -7.37
C LYS A 158 -0.88 23.98 -8.57
N ASP A 159 -1.16 23.14 -9.56
CA ASP A 159 -1.92 23.49 -10.76
C ASP A 159 -3.45 23.42 -10.57
N GLY A 160 -3.92 23.15 -9.35
CA GLY A 160 -5.33 23.01 -9.01
C GLY A 160 -5.91 21.59 -9.25
N THR A 161 -5.15 20.66 -9.82
CA THR A 161 -5.61 19.28 -10.00
C THR A 161 -5.81 18.60 -8.66
N VAL A 162 -6.96 17.94 -8.48
CA VAL A 162 -7.22 17.11 -7.30
C VAL A 162 -6.83 15.68 -7.60
N VAL A 163 -5.94 15.13 -6.79
CA VAL A 163 -5.42 13.76 -6.89
C VAL A 163 -5.89 13.00 -5.65
N GLN A 164 -6.64 11.90 -5.84
CA GLN A 164 -7.04 11.04 -4.74
C GLN A 164 -5.84 10.23 -4.23
N VAL A 165 -5.76 10.10 -2.91
CA VAL A 165 -4.75 9.30 -2.21
C VAL A 165 -5.42 8.37 -1.21
N SER A 166 -4.77 7.27 -0.85
CA SER A 166 -5.29 6.27 0.08
C SER A 166 -5.42 6.83 1.50
N ASN A 167 -6.46 6.43 2.23
CA ASN A 167 -6.49 6.54 3.70
C ASN A 167 -5.45 5.58 4.32
N TRP A 168 -5.13 5.79 5.59
CA TRP A 168 -4.14 4.98 6.28
C TRP A 168 -4.38 4.91 7.79
N LEU A 169 -3.91 3.82 8.41
CA LEU A 169 -4.08 3.50 9.82
C LEU A 169 -3.08 4.24 10.70
N LEU A 170 -3.55 4.68 11.85
CA LEU A 170 -2.72 5.19 12.94
C LEU A 170 -2.11 4.04 13.76
N ARG A 171 -1.03 4.32 14.48
CA ARG A 171 -0.39 3.33 15.38
C ARG A 171 -1.35 2.76 16.42
N SER A 172 -2.34 3.55 16.86
CA SER A 172 -3.38 3.11 17.80
C SER A 172 -4.15 1.88 17.29
N TRP A 173 -4.29 1.71 15.96
CA TRP A 173 -4.92 0.53 15.39
C TRP A 173 -4.14 -0.76 15.63
N PHE A 174 -2.81 -0.66 15.71
CA PHE A 174 -1.90 -1.80 15.92
C PHE A 174 -1.59 -2.08 17.40
N VAL A 175 -2.28 -1.42 18.34
CA VAL A 175 -2.07 -1.57 19.77
C VAL A 175 -3.31 -2.15 20.44
N PRO A 176 -3.23 -3.35 21.07
CA PRO A 176 -4.36 -3.96 21.76
C PRO A 176 -4.93 -3.03 22.82
N GLY A 177 -6.25 -2.80 22.76
CA GLY A 177 -6.97 -1.99 23.75
C GLY A 177 -6.80 -0.47 23.62
N ALA A 178 -6.04 0.01 22.64
CA ALA A 178 -5.90 1.45 22.42
C ALA A 178 -7.24 2.10 22.06
N ALA A 179 -7.43 3.35 22.48
CA ALA A 179 -8.55 4.18 22.05
C ALA A 179 -8.27 4.80 20.67
N GLY A 180 -9.33 5.00 19.87
CA GLY A 180 -9.25 5.70 18.58
C GLY A 180 -8.94 7.20 18.72
N PRO A 181 -8.76 7.92 17.61
CA PRO A 181 -9.00 7.46 16.25
C PRO A 181 -8.00 6.40 15.77
N TYR A 182 -8.40 5.58 14.77
CA TYR A 182 -7.59 4.47 14.27
C TYR A 182 -7.08 4.68 12.85
N ASP A 183 -7.56 5.68 12.14
CA ASP A 183 -7.18 6.05 10.78
C ASP A 183 -7.09 7.58 10.61
N TYR A 184 -6.39 7.99 9.57
CA TYR A 184 -6.13 9.40 9.33
C TYR A 184 -7.40 10.19 8.97
N MET A 185 -8.26 9.67 8.10
CA MET A 185 -9.45 10.41 7.67
C MET A 185 -10.38 10.69 8.85
N THR A 186 -10.55 9.73 9.78
CA THR A 186 -11.32 9.93 11.01
C THR A 186 -10.64 10.94 11.93
N MET A 187 -9.33 10.84 12.13
CA MET A 187 -8.55 11.77 12.95
C MET A 187 -8.65 13.20 12.41
N ALA A 188 -8.50 13.37 11.11
CA ALA A 188 -8.56 14.66 10.43
C ALA A 188 -9.99 15.15 10.14
N LYS A 189 -11.01 14.36 10.50
CA LYS A 189 -12.45 14.64 10.28
C LYS A 189 -12.77 14.92 8.81
N LEU A 190 -12.17 14.14 7.91
CA LEU A 190 -12.38 14.30 6.48
C LEU A 190 -13.76 13.74 6.06
N PRO A 191 -14.38 14.33 5.02
CA PRO A 191 -15.66 13.81 4.49
C PRO A 191 -15.54 12.35 4.03
N GLY A 192 -16.58 11.55 4.32
CA GLY A 192 -16.62 10.14 3.91
C GLY A 192 -15.80 9.19 4.78
N ALA A 193 -15.17 9.67 5.86
CA ALA A 193 -14.44 8.82 6.78
C ALA A 193 -15.37 7.78 7.44
N VAL A 194 -14.96 6.52 7.41
CA VAL A 194 -15.62 5.40 8.12
C VAL A 194 -14.60 4.74 9.03
N ALA A 195 -14.69 5.03 10.31
CA ALA A 195 -13.73 4.55 11.29
C ALA A 195 -13.71 3.02 11.43
N PRO A 196 -12.53 2.40 11.54
CA PRO A 196 -12.41 1.08 12.14
C PRO A 196 -13.05 1.04 13.54
N THR A 197 -13.72 -0.05 13.88
CA THR A 197 -14.48 -0.14 15.15
C THR A 197 -13.59 -0.48 16.36
N GLY A 198 -12.31 -0.60 16.18
CA GLY A 198 -11.33 -0.91 17.23
C GLY A 198 -9.98 -1.31 16.62
N PRO A 199 -8.97 -1.54 17.48
CA PRO A 199 -7.69 -2.10 17.04
C PRO A 199 -7.91 -3.43 16.32
N PHE A 200 -7.10 -3.69 15.30
CA PHE A 200 -7.12 -4.92 14.49
C PHE A 200 -8.46 -5.24 13.81
N LYS A 201 -9.27 -4.22 13.53
CA LYS A 201 -10.57 -4.38 12.85
C LYS A 201 -10.62 -3.48 11.62
N THR A 202 -11.04 -4.05 10.50
CA THR A 202 -11.28 -3.27 9.27
C THR A 202 -12.45 -2.31 9.46
N ALA A 203 -12.46 -1.21 8.72
CA ALA A 203 -13.62 -0.34 8.64
C ALA A 203 -14.82 -1.10 8.04
N ARG A 204 -16.00 -0.95 8.64
CA ARG A 204 -17.21 -1.66 8.22
C ARG A 204 -17.87 -0.98 7.02
N GLY A 205 -18.64 -1.77 6.27
CA GLY A 205 -19.50 -1.24 5.19
C GLY A 205 -18.80 -1.07 3.85
N HIS A 206 -17.52 -1.43 3.73
CA HIS A 206 -16.76 -1.36 2.50
C HIS A 206 -16.14 -2.74 2.18
N GLY A 207 -16.61 -3.36 1.11
CA GLY A 207 -16.26 -4.74 0.76
C GLY A 207 -14.80 -4.98 0.32
N GLY A 208 -14.02 -3.91 0.08
CA GLY A 208 -12.62 -4.00 -0.32
C GLY A 208 -11.62 -4.06 0.84
N ASN A 209 -11.98 -3.54 2.02
CA ASN A 209 -11.07 -3.51 3.17
C ASN A 209 -10.67 -4.91 3.65
N TYR A 210 -9.40 -5.15 3.91
CA TYR A 210 -8.88 -6.44 4.35
C TYR A 210 -7.74 -6.32 5.36
N GLN A 211 -7.23 -7.43 5.84
CA GLN A 211 -6.03 -7.53 6.68
C GLN A 211 -5.25 -8.79 6.29
N ILE A 212 -3.94 -8.70 6.37
CA ILE A 212 -3.07 -9.88 6.33
C ILE A 212 -2.80 -10.31 7.76
N ILE A 213 -3.21 -11.53 8.11
CA ILE A 213 -2.99 -12.08 9.44
C ILE A 213 -2.21 -13.39 9.39
N SER A 214 -1.42 -13.64 10.43
CA SER A 214 -0.74 -14.91 10.65
C SER A 214 -1.18 -15.52 11.98
N LYS A 215 -1.37 -16.84 11.97
CA LYS A 215 -1.59 -17.68 13.14
C LYS A 215 -0.63 -18.85 13.06
N ALA A 216 -0.53 -19.65 14.11
CA ALA A 216 0.29 -20.86 14.12
C ALA A 216 0.01 -21.81 12.93
N ALA A 217 -1.20 -21.74 12.32
CA ALA A 217 -1.59 -22.52 11.15
C ALA A 217 -1.23 -21.88 9.79
N GLY A 218 -0.52 -20.73 9.77
CA GLY A 218 -0.12 -20.02 8.56
C GLY A 218 -0.79 -18.66 8.37
N SER A 219 -0.28 -17.89 7.41
CA SER A 219 -0.78 -16.54 7.09
C SER A 219 -1.97 -16.60 6.15
N LYS A 220 -2.92 -15.66 6.33
CA LYS A 220 -4.07 -15.48 5.45
C LYS A 220 -4.51 -14.02 5.38
N GLN A 221 -5.14 -13.65 4.28
CA GLN A 221 -5.87 -12.40 4.14
C GLN A 221 -7.31 -12.57 4.66
N VAL A 222 -7.82 -11.57 5.36
CA VAL A 222 -9.18 -11.56 5.91
C VAL A 222 -9.88 -10.28 5.52
N SER A 223 -10.99 -10.39 4.78
CA SER A 223 -11.83 -9.25 4.39
C SER A 223 -12.65 -8.69 5.54
N ALA A 224 -13.19 -7.49 5.36
CA ALA A 224 -14.09 -6.82 6.30
C ALA A 224 -15.36 -7.64 6.62
N SER A 225 -15.81 -8.51 5.70
CA SER A 225 -16.94 -9.43 5.90
C SER A 225 -16.60 -10.66 6.74
N GLY A 226 -15.33 -10.82 7.15
CA GLY A 226 -14.86 -12.03 7.84
C GLY A 226 -14.70 -13.25 6.93
N GLN A 227 -15.02 -13.14 5.65
CA GLN A 227 -14.76 -14.18 4.67
C GLN A 227 -13.31 -14.08 4.20
N PRO A 228 -12.59 -15.21 4.04
CA PRO A 228 -11.26 -15.19 3.46
C PRO A 228 -11.38 -14.64 2.03
N HIS A 229 -10.76 -13.51 1.75
CA HIS A 229 -10.56 -13.06 0.38
C HIS A 229 -9.54 -14.00 -0.23
N GLN A 230 -9.97 -14.84 -1.16
CA GLN A 230 -9.03 -15.50 -2.05
C GLN A 230 -8.53 -14.42 -3.00
N ILE A 231 -7.28 -14.05 -2.90
CA ILE A 231 -6.58 -13.40 -4.01
C ILE A 231 -6.56 -14.49 -5.10
N GLU A 232 -7.54 -14.45 -5.98
CA GLU A 232 -7.54 -15.29 -7.17
C GLU A 232 -6.28 -14.91 -7.96
N GLY A 233 -5.28 -15.77 -7.92
CA GLY A 233 -4.08 -15.62 -8.71
C GLY A 233 -2.75 -15.78 -7.98
N THR A 234 -2.64 -15.52 -6.69
CA THR A 234 -1.36 -15.71 -5.96
C THR A 234 -1.16 -17.10 -5.38
N ARG A 235 -2.16 -17.98 -5.49
CA ARG A 235 -2.03 -19.39 -5.10
C ARG A 235 -2.37 -20.30 -6.27
N ARG A 236 -1.37 -20.86 -6.93
CA ARG A 236 -1.52 -22.22 -7.47
C ARG A 236 -1.93 -23.09 -6.30
N LYS A 237 -3.10 -23.74 -6.40
CA LYS A 237 -3.60 -24.72 -5.44
C LYS A 237 -2.44 -25.67 -5.08
N GLY A 238 -1.96 -25.67 -3.81
CA GLY A 238 -0.89 -26.54 -3.35
C GLY A 238 0.54 -25.98 -3.35
N SER A 239 0.80 -24.73 -3.76
CA SER A 239 2.14 -24.14 -3.62
C SER A 239 2.30 -23.48 -2.25
N VAL A 240 3.31 -23.88 -1.51
CA VAL A 240 3.87 -23.12 -0.41
C VAL A 240 4.28 -21.75 -0.99
N PRO A 241 3.96 -20.62 -0.33
CA PRO A 241 4.41 -19.30 -0.80
C PRO A 241 5.91 -19.36 -1.05
N HIS A 242 6.36 -18.88 -2.21
CA HIS A 242 7.79 -18.85 -2.48
C HIS A 242 8.44 -18.04 -1.36
N TRP A 243 9.48 -18.59 -0.73
CA TRP A 243 10.14 -17.96 0.43
C TRP A 243 10.65 -16.54 0.19
N ASN A 244 10.89 -16.16 -1.08
CA ASN A 244 11.22 -14.81 -1.52
C ASN A 244 9.99 -13.92 -1.78
N SER A 245 8.77 -14.46 -1.73
CA SER A 245 7.58 -13.63 -1.81
C SER A 245 7.35 -12.91 -0.48
N ARG A 246 6.61 -11.78 -0.51
CA ARG A 246 6.18 -11.04 0.68
C ARG A 246 5.60 -11.98 1.75
N ALA A 247 4.63 -12.83 1.38
CA ALA A 247 4.04 -13.82 2.29
C ALA A 247 5.07 -14.85 2.80
N GLY A 248 5.98 -15.31 1.94
CA GLY A 248 7.03 -16.26 2.30
C GLY A 248 8.06 -15.66 3.26
N ARG A 249 8.48 -14.40 3.06
CA ARG A 249 9.40 -13.73 3.99
C ARG A 249 8.77 -13.47 5.35
N ARG A 250 7.49 -13.07 5.40
CA ARG A 250 6.76 -12.91 6.67
C ARG A 250 6.68 -14.23 7.44
N ILE A 251 6.45 -15.35 6.76
CA ILE A 251 6.45 -16.68 7.38
C ILE A 251 7.85 -17.05 7.86
N SER A 252 8.89 -16.77 7.07
CA SER A 252 10.28 -17.08 7.44
C SER A 252 10.76 -16.25 8.63
N SER A 253 10.35 -14.98 8.76
CA SER A 253 10.71 -14.14 9.92
C SER A 253 10.07 -14.62 11.23
N LEU A 254 8.92 -15.29 11.16
CA LEU A 254 8.28 -15.89 12.34
C LEU A 254 8.99 -17.17 12.83
N ALA A 255 9.57 -17.95 11.90
CA ALA A 255 10.30 -19.16 12.23
C ALA A 255 11.67 -18.92 12.90
N THR A 256 12.16 -17.68 12.88
CA THR A 256 13.43 -17.28 13.56
C THR A 256 13.22 -16.66 14.94
N LEU A 257 11.99 -16.63 15.45
CA LEU A 257 11.63 -16.08 16.77
C LEU A 257 11.40 -17.18 17.82
N ASP A 258 11.61 -18.45 17.48
CA ASP A 258 11.68 -19.61 18.39
C ASP A 258 13.17 -19.91 18.73
#